data_1a11f8fc95fd7dade6f3978b1f2dacbe
#
_entry.id   1a11f8fc95fd7dade6f3978b1f2dacbe
#
_cell.length_a   1.000
_cell.length_b   1.000
_cell.length_c   1.000
_cell.angle_alpha   90.00
_cell.angle_beta   90.00
_cell.angle_gamma   90.00
#
_symmetry.space_group_name_H-M   'P 1'
#
loop_
_entity.id
_entity.type
_entity.pdbx_description
1 polymer ?
#
loop_
_entity_poly.entity_id
_entity_poly.type
_entity_poly.pdbx_seq_one_letter_code
_entity_poly.pdbx_strand_id
1 'polypeptide(L)'
;MKKNSADYYQERNLKNLDRIDSLLEELPFFCEDFLRGVETRTSTLTRLNYVYDLRIFFDFLSRRKLRGKSIREITLDDLNEVTDTDIEIFLSYLSNYRFGDKRLSCDERAKARKLSTVRSMFKYFFNKGLIDVNNTAKVATPKLHEKEIVRLENSEVSTLLDTVEYGSGLSDHASGYHDKTKIRDTAILTLFLGTGIRISELVGLNNESIDFSNNSFIVTRKGGNHAILYFSDEVGDALAAYLEQKKNDPKVPDEEPAPLFLSMQYRRITVRAVENLVKKYAKIVSPLKKITPHKLRSTYGTALYRETGDIYIVADVLGHKDVNTTRKHYAAITEDNRRSVADKVRLHRPIDED
;
A
#
# COMPACT_ATOMS: atom_id res chain seq x y z
N MET A 1 2.82 -32.20 1.47
CA MET A 1 2.36 -31.10 0.60
C MET A 1 3.12 -29.86 1.00
N LYS A 2 3.92 -29.27 0.10
CA LYS A 2 4.66 -28.02 0.40
C LYS A 2 3.66 -26.87 0.57
N LYS A 3 3.60 -26.31 1.76
CA LYS A 3 2.84 -25.09 2.06
C LYS A 3 3.57 -23.91 1.41
N ASN A 4 3.08 -23.39 0.31
CA ASN A 4 3.67 -22.27 -0.44
C ASN A 4 3.33 -20.91 0.21
N SER A 5 3.95 -19.82 -0.26
CA SER A 5 3.61 -18.42 0.09
C SER A 5 2.10 -18.11 -0.01
N ALA A 6 1.34 -18.95 -0.71
CA ALA A 6 -0.12 -18.99 -0.71
C ALA A 6 -0.72 -19.01 0.71
N ASP A 7 -0.10 -19.68 1.67
CA ASP A 7 -0.64 -19.80 3.04
C ASP A 7 -0.73 -18.45 3.77
N TYR A 8 0.29 -17.57 3.65
CA TYR A 8 0.24 -16.24 4.26
C TYR A 8 -0.94 -15.41 3.75
N TYR A 9 -1.15 -15.42 2.44
CA TYR A 9 -2.24 -14.65 1.84
C TYR A 9 -3.60 -15.27 2.14
N GLN A 10 -3.69 -16.60 2.23
CA GLN A 10 -4.89 -17.32 2.63
C GLN A 10 -5.26 -17.02 4.08
N GLU A 11 -4.32 -17.15 5.03
CA GLU A 11 -4.55 -16.80 6.43
C GLU A 11 -5.01 -15.34 6.61
N ARG A 12 -4.35 -14.42 5.90
CA ARG A 12 -4.76 -13.02 5.91
C ARG A 12 -6.18 -12.82 5.38
N ASN A 13 -6.54 -13.54 4.32
CA ASN A 13 -7.88 -13.47 3.73
C ASN A 13 -8.92 -14.03 4.69
N LEU A 14 -8.65 -15.17 5.35
CA LEU A 14 -9.52 -15.75 6.37
C LEU A 14 -9.74 -14.76 7.53
N LYS A 15 -8.68 -14.19 8.09
CA LYS A 15 -8.78 -13.16 9.13
C LYS A 15 -9.61 -11.93 8.70
N ASN A 16 -9.52 -11.55 7.43
CA ASN A 16 -10.35 -10.47 6.90
C ASN A 16 -11.83 -10.88 6.81
N LEU A 17 -12.12 -12.13 6.43
CA LEU A 17 -13.48 -12.67 6.37
C LEU A 17 -14.09 -12.73 7.77
N ASP A 18 -13.41 -13.34 8.75
CA ASP A 18 -13.86 -13.39 10.15
C ASP A 18 -14.17 -11.97 10.67
N ARG A 19 -13.34 -10.99 10.29
CA ARG A 19 -13.56 -9.59 10.70
C ARG A 19 -14.74 -8.96 9.97
N ILE A 20 -14.96 -9.27 8.71
CA ILE A 20 -16.15 -8.84 7.96
C ILE A 20 -17.42 -9.37 8.62
N ASP A 21 -17.46 -10.67 8.89
CA ASP A 21 -18.61 -11.32 9.49
C ASP A 21 -18.97 -10.71 10.85
N SER A 22 -17.96 -10.56 11.73
CA SER A 22 -18.15 -9.87 13.03
C SER A 22 -18.69 -8.45 12.90
N LEU A 23 -18.29 -7.68 11.88
CA LEU A 23 -18.72 -6.29 11.69
C LEU A 23 -20.08 -6.17 11.00
N LEU A 24 -20.47 -7.17 10.21
CA LEU A 24 -21.80 -7.23 9.56
C LEU A 24 -22.93 -7.34 10.57
N GLU A 25 -22.67 -7.93 11.74
CA GLU A 25 -23.64 -7.97 12.83
C GLU A 25 -24.10 -6.59 13.30
N GLU A 26 -23.32 -5.54 13.06
CA GLU A 26 -23.63 -4.16 13.40
C GLU A 26 -24.31 -3.37 12.27
N LEU A 27 -24.45 -3.98 11.07
CA LEU A 27 -24.93 -3.32 9.86
C LEU A 27 -26.34 -3.80 9.46
N PRO A 28 -27.08 -3.04 8.60
CA PRO A 28 -28.32 -3.51 8.00
C PRO A 28 -28.11 -4.84 7.25
N PHE A 29 -29.09 -5.74 7.32
CA PHE A 29 -29.00 -7.08 6.73
C PHE A 29 -28.66 -7.10 5.24
N PHE A 30 -29.17 -6.14 4.47
CA PHE A 30 -28.88 -6.07 3.03
C PHE A 30 -27.40 -5.78 2.70
N CYS A 31 -26.59 -5.36 3.68
CA CYS A 31 -25.14 -5.20 3.47
C CYS A 31 -24.44 -6.52 3.15
N GLU A 32 -24.97 -7.65 3.64
CA GLU A 32 -24.47 -8.99 3.30
C GLU A 32 -24.65 -9.28 1.81
N ASP A 33 -25.83 -8.95 1.25
CA ASP A 33 -26.13 -9.14 -0.16
C ASP A 33 -25.22 -8.28 -1.06
N PHE A 34 -24.99 -7.04 -0.64
CA PHE A 34 -24.03 -6.17 -1.34
C PHE A 34 -22.63 -6.78 -1.35
N LEU A 35 -22.10 -7.21 -0.19
CA LEU A 35 -20.74 -7.76 -0.09
C LEU A 35 -20.59 -9.06 -0.88
N ARG A 36 -21.62 -9.92 -0.87
CA ARG A 36 -21.68 -11.13 -1.70
C ARG A 36 -21.69 -10.78 -3.18
N GLY A 37 -22.47 -9.78 -3.56
CA GLY A 37 -22.61 -9.34 -4.95
C GLY A 37 -21.36 -8.70 -5.55
N VAL A 38 -20.41 -8.21 -4.71
CA VAL A 38 -19.14 -7.64 -5.16
C VAL A 38 -17.95 -8.58 -4.95
N GLU A 39 -18.16 -9.77 -4.41
CA GLU A 39 -17.09 -10.70 -4.02
C GLU A 39 -16.16 -11.08 -5.16
N THR A 40 -16.72 -11.45 -6.31
CA THR A 40 -15.95 -11.94 -7.46
C THR A 40 -15.02 -10.88 -8.09
N ARG A 41 -15.27 -9.59 -7.82
CA ARG A 41 -14.52 -8.47 -8.42
C ARG A 41 -13.71 -7.66 -7.41
N THR A 42 -13.77 -8.03 -6.12
CA THR A 42 -13.08 -7.31 -5.05
C THR A 42 -12.26 -8.26 -4.18
N SER A 43 -11.15 -7.75 -3.61
CA SER A 43 -10.40 -8.51 -2.61
C SER A 43 -11.10 -8.47 -1.25
N THR A 44 -10.80 -9.45 -0.38
CA THR A 44 -11.27 -9.48 1.02
C THR A 44 -10.95 -8.18 1.76
N LEU A 45 -9.76 -7.61 1.56
CA LEU A 45 -9.37 -6.33 2.17
C LEU A 45 -10.22 -5.16 1.64
N THR A 46 -10.60 -5.17 0.35
CA THR A 46 -11.48 -4.15 -0.21
C THR A 46 -12.87 -4.25 0.41
N ARG A 47 -13.41 -5.47 0.55
CA ARG A 47 -14.70 -5.71 1.21
C ARG A 47 -14.66 -5.29 2.69
N LEU A 48 -13.59 -5.61 3.41
CA LEU A 48 -13.40 -5.16 4.79
C LEU A 48 -13.39 -3.62 4.90
N ASN A 49 -12.72 -2.92 3.98
CA ASN A 49 -12.76 -1.47 3.93
C ASN A 49 -14.15 -0.93 3.62
N TYR A 50 -14.92 -1.61 2.76
CA TYR A 50 -16.33 -1.27 2.52
C TYR A 50 -17.14 -1.36 3.82
N VAL A 51 -16.99 -2.43 4.58
CA VAL A 51 -17.68 -2.59 5.87
C VAL A 51 -17.34 -1.45 6.83
N TYR A 52 -16.05 -1.10 6.97
CA TYR A 52 -15.66 0.03 7.82
C TYR A 52 -16.27 1.36 7.37
N ASP A 53 -16.34 1.61 6.06
CA ASP A 53 -16.93 2.84 5.53
C ASP A 53 -18.44 2.87 5.72
N LEU A 54 -19.12 1.75 5.47
CA LEU A 54 -20.57 1.61 5.64
C LEU A 54 -21.01 1.77 7.10
N ARG A 55 -20.22 1.28 8.07
CA ARG A 55 -20.51 1.51 9.49
C ARG A 55 -20.60 3.00 9.82
N ILE A 56 -19.68 3.81 9.28
CA ILE A 56 -19.69 5.26 9.49
C ILE A 56 -20.89 5.91 8.77
N PHE A 57 -21.21 5.43 7.57
CA PHE A 57 -22.32 5.95 6.79
C PHE A 57 -23.68 5.66 7.47
N PHE A 58 -23.90 4.43 7.92
CA PHE A 58 -25.15 4.06 8.59
C PHE A 58 -25.26 4.66 10.00
N ASP A 59 -24.18 4.83 10.74
CA ASP A 59 -24.18 5.60 12.00
C ASP A 59 -24.61 7.06 11.76
N PHE A 60 -24.11 7.67 10.68
CA PHE A 60 -24.55 9.01 10.27
C PHE A 60 -26.05 9.04 9.91
N LEU A 61 -26.53 8.10 9.10
CA LEU A 61 -27.96 8.04 8.70
C LEU A 61 -28.87 7.85 9.93
N SER A 62 -28.57 6.90 10.80
CA SER A 62 -29.35 6.63 12.02
C SER A 62 -29.44 7.87 12.92
N ARG A 63 -28.34 8.62 13.09
CA ARG A 63 -28.30 9.81 13.96
C ARG A 63 -28.92 11.07 13.35
N ARG A 64 -28.85 11.21 12.04
CA ARG A 64 -29.17 12.50 11.37
C ARG A 64 -30.43 12.44 10.54
N LYS A 65 -30.59 11.43 9.70
CA LYS A 65 -31.70 11.29 8.75
C LYS A 65 -32.84 10.44 9.32
N LEU A 66 -32.53 9.26 9.83
CA LEU A 66 -33.47 8.24 10.25
C LEU A 66 -33.54 8.18 11.79
N ARG A 67 -33.80 9.34 12.42
CA ARG A 67 -33.83 9.44 13.88
C ARG A 67 -34.85 8.48 14.47
N GLY A 68 -34.40 7.67 15.44
CA GLY A 68 -35.21 6.68 16.13
C GLY A 68 -35.09 5.25 15.56
N LYS A 69 -34.43 5.07 14.39
CA LYS A 69 -34.08 3.75 13.89
C LYS A 69 -32.68 3.37 14.32
N SER A 70 -32.49 2.17 14.85
CA SER A 70 -31.15 1.59 14.99
C SER A 70 -30.56 1.26 13.63
N ILE A 71 -29.24 1.09 13.56
CA ILE A 71 -28.56 0.77 12.28
C ILE A 71 -29.12 -0.51 11.65
N ARG A 72 -29.43 -1.52 12.46
CA ARG A 72 -29.97 -2.81 12.00
C ARG A 72 -31.39 -2.72 11.43
N GLU A 73 -32.18 -1.74 11.84
CA GLU A 73 -33.54 -1.54 11.37
C GLU A 73 -33.64 -0.73 10.08
N ILE A 74 -32.53 -0.22 9.57
CA ILE A 74 -32.49 0.48 8.28
C ILE A 74 -32.78 -0.51 7.16
N THR A 75 -33.72 -0.17 6.28
CA THR A 75 -34.16 -0.99 5.15
C THR A 75 -33.73 -0.41 3.81
N LEU A 76 -33.95 -1.15 2.73
CA LEU A 76 -33.72 -0.64 1.37
C LEU A 76 -34.67 0.52 1.01
N ASP A 77 -35.88 0.54 1.54
CA ASP A 77 -36.83 1.65 1.35
C ASP A 77 -36.27 2.94 1.99
N ASP A 78 -35.62 2.85 3.13
CA ASP A 78 -34.94 3.99 3.74
C ASP A 78 -33.82 4.54 2.85
N LEU A 79 -33.16 3.70 2.02
CA LEU A 79 -32.16 4.16 1.06
C LEU A 79 -32.78 4.94 -0.11
N ASN A 80 -34.02 4.65 -0.52
CA ASN A 80 -34.73 5.43 -1.51
C ASN A 80 -34.99 6.88 -1.07
N GLU A 81 -35.14 7.09 0.24
CA GLU A 81 -35.32 8.42 0.83
C GLU A 81 -34.02 9.22 0.97
N VAL A 82 -32.85 8.60 0.79
CA VAL A 82 -31.54 9.29 0.88
C VAL A 82 -31.34 10.14 -0.35
N THR A 83 -31.29 11.44 -0.17
CA THR A 83 -31.09 12.43 -1.24
C THR A 83 -29.61 12.68 -1.51
N ASP A 84 -29.28 13.34 -2.62
CA ASP A 84 -27.96 13.87 -2.93
C ASP A 84 -27.47 14.85 -1.84
N THR A 85 -28.36 15.71 -1.36
CA THR A 85 -28.09 16.63 -0.24
C THR A 85 -27.70 15.88 1.03
N ASP A 86 -28.34 14.74 1.37
CA ASP A 86 -27.96 13.95 2.54
C ASP A 86 -26.53 13.40 2.39
N ILE A 87 -26.12 13.01 1.18
CA ILE A 87 -24.75 12.55 0.89
C ILE A 87 -23.75 13.71 1.01
N GLU A 88 -24.10 14.92 0.55
CA GLU A 88 -23.25 16.10 0.71
C GLU A 88 -23.08 16.48 2.19
N ILE A 89 -24.15 16.40 2.98
CA ILE A 89 -24.10 16.59 4.43
C ILE A 89 -23.21 15.52 5.08
N PHE A 90 -23.29 14.25 4.62
CA PHE A 90 -22.37 13.20 5.07
C PHE A 90 -20.91 13.54 4.80
N LEU A 91 -20.57 14.01 3.59
CA LEU A 91 -19.20 14.43 3.25
C LEU A 91 -18.71 15.59 4.12
N SER A 92 -19.59 16.56 4.42
CA SER A 92 -19.29 17.64 5.35
C SER A 92 -19.09 17.13 6.79
N TYR A 93 -19.96 16.23 7.26
CA TYR A 93 -19.88 15.59 8.57
C TYR A 93 -18.54 14.88 8.77
N LEU A 94 -17.98 14.23 7.73
CA LEU A 94 -16.68 13.55 7.78
C LEU A 94 -15.50 14.48 8.07
N SER A 95 -15.63 15.80 7.92
CA SER A 95 -14.57 16.76 8.29
C SER A 95 -14.28 16.77 9.78
N ASN A 96 -15.30 16.48 10.61
CA ASN A 96 -15.19 16.43 12.07
C ASN A 96 -16.37 15.63 12.64
N TYR A 97 -16.17 14.37 12.94
CA TYR A 97 -17.23 13.48 13.39
C TYR A 97 -16.84 12.66 14.61
N ARG A 98 -17.83 12.13 15.29
CA ARG A 98 -17.64 11.14 16.37
C ARG A 98 -18.10 9.78 15.88
N PHE A 99 -17.30 8.75 16.17
CA PHE A 99 -17.64 7.36 15.94
C PHE A 99 -17.22 6.56 17.19
N GLY A 100 -18.20 6.01 17.90
CA GLY A 100 -18.01 5.59 19.29
C GLY A 100 -17.53 6.79 20.14
N ASP A 101 -16.54 6.56 20.99
CA ASP A 101 -15.96 7.59 21.87
C ASP A 101 -14.88 8.46 21.19
N LYS A 102 -14.55 8.16 19.92
CA LYS A 102 -13.46 8.83 19.21
C LYS A 102 -13.95 9.99 18.37
N ARG A 103 -13.27 11.14 18.49
CA ARG A 103 -13.41 12.26 17.55
C ARG A 103 -12.43 12.04 16.40
N LEU A 104 -12.94 12.07 15.18
CA LEU A 104 -12.21 11.73 13.95
C LEU A 104 -12.42 12.81 12.88
N SER A 105 -11.50 12.86 11.93
CA SER A 105 -11.61 13.70 10.74
C SER A 105 -11.11 12.97 9.52
N CYS A 106 -11.66 13.28 8.35
CA CYS A 106 -11.22 12.76 7.05
C CYS A 106 -10.66 13.89 6.20
N ASP A 107 -9.52 13.64 5.58
CA ASP A 107 -9.04 14.46 4.46
C ASP A 107 -9.86 14.15 3.19
N GLU A 108 -9.63 14.92 2.13
CA GLU A 108 -10.40 14.80 0.88
C GLU A 108 -10.27 13.42 0.21
N ARG A 109 -9.12 12.75 0.38
CA ARG A 109 -8.92 11.38 -0.13
C ARG A 109 -9.73 10.35 0.65
N ALA A 110 -9.79 10.50 1.97
CA ALA A 110 -10.59 9.63 2.82
C ALA A 110 -12.09 9.83 2.58
N LYS A 111 -12.55 11.08 2.36
CA LYS A 111 -13.93 11.39 1.96
C LYS A 111 -14.26 10.78 0.61
N ALA A 112 -13.40 10.97 -0.41
CA ALA A 112 -13.59 10.40 -1.74
C ALA A 112 -13.67 8.87 -1.72
N ARG A 113 -12.83 8.19 -0.90
CA ARG A 113 -12.89 6.74 -0.73
C ARG A 113 -14.22 6.28 -0.12
N LYS A 114 -14.68 6.96 0.95
CA LYS A 114 -15.97 6.64 1.58
C LYS A 114 -17.15 6.88 0.64
N LEU A 115 -17.13 7.98 -0.10
CA LEU A 115 -18.12 8.22 -1.14
C LEU A 115 -18.13 7.12 -2.21
N SER A 116 -16.95 6.63 -2.62
CA SER A 116 -16.84 5.52 -3.58
C SER A 116 -17.46 4.24 -3.05
N THR A 117 -17.32 3.95 -1.74
CA THR A 117 -17.97 2.80 -1.09
C THR A 117 -19.50 2.94 -1.12
N VAL A 118 -20.01 4.10 -0.70
CA VAL A 118 -21.45 4.38 -0.70
C VAL A 118 -22.01 4.28 -2.12
N ARG A 119 -21.34 4.89 -3.11
CA ARG A 119 -21.73 4.79 -4.54
C ARG A 119 -21.76 3.35 -5.02
N SER A 120 -20.79 2.54 -4.64
CA SER A 120 -20.73 1.12 -5.03
C SER A 120 -21.95 0.35 -4.50
N MET A 121 -22.36 0.62 -3.27
CA MET A 121 -23.55 0.00 -2.65
C MET A 121 -24.84 0.46 -3.32
N PHE A 122 -25.07 1.78 -3.46
CA PHE A 122 -26.26 2.31 -4.12
C PHE A 122 -26.37 1.82 -5.57
N LYS A 123 -25.27 1.83 -6.31
CA LYS A 123 -25.22 1.30 -7.69
C LYS A 123 -25.58 -0.18 -7.75
N TYR A 124 -25.13 -0.98 -6.77
CA TYR A 124 -25.45 -2.40 -6.72
C TYR A 124 -26.95 -2.63 -6.56
N PHE A 125 -27.58 -1.97 -5.60
CA PHE A 125 -29.02 -2.14 -5.35
C PHE A 125 -29.88 -1.53 -6.48
N PHE A 126 -29.49 -0.38 -7.01
CA PHE A 126 -30.14 0.23 -8.15
C PHE A 126 -30.12 -0.70 -9.40
N ASN A 127 -28.97 -1.27 -9.70
CA ASN A 127 -28.85 -2.21 -10.83
C ASN A 127 -29.61 -3.52 -10.62
N LYS A 128 -29.95 -3.85 -9.38
CA LYS A 128 -30.80 -5.00 -9.02
C LYS A 128 -32.28 -4.64 -9.01
N GLY A 129 -32.67 -3.40 -9.21
CA GLY A 129 -34.04 -2.92 -9.09
C GLY A 129 -34.60 -2.98 -7.66
N LEU A 130 -33.72 -2.96 -6.65
CA LEU A 130 -34.07 -3.02 -5.23
C LEU A 130 -34.18 -1.64 -4.59
N ILE A 131 -33.70 -0.61 -5.27
CA ILE A 131 -33.94 0.81 -5.00
C ILE A 131 -34.26 1.50 -6.32
N ASP A 132 -35.13 2.52 -6.27
CA ASP A 132 -35.65 3.20 -7.46
C ASP A 132 -34.70 4.30 -7.96
N VAL A 133 -33.90 4.89 -7.06
CA VAL A 133 -33.06 6.07 -7.35
C VAL A 133 -31.64 5.87 -6.82
N ASN A 134 -30.65 6.26 -7.63
CA ASN A 134 -29.25 6.34 -7.21
C ASN A 134 -28.79 7.80 -7.13
N ASN A 135 -29.16 8.48 -6.06
CA ASN A 135 -28.81 9.89 -5.82
C ASN A 135 -27.29 10.10 -5.59
N THR A 136 -26.54 9.05 -5.22
CA THR A 136 -25.10 9.17 -5.01
C THR A 136 -24.33 9.52 -6.29
N ALA A 137 -24.90 9.23 -7.47
CA ALA A 137 -24.31 9.54 -8.77
C ALA A 137 -24.28 11.05 -9.06
N LYS A 138 -25.18 11.83 -8.45
CA LYS A 138 -25.30 13.29 -8.63
C LYS A 138 -24.27 14.07 -7.80
N VAL A 139 -23.75 13.49 -6.73
CA VAL A 139 -22.83 14.17 -5.80
C VAL A 139 -21.42 14.24 -6.43
N ALA A 140 -20.80 15.40 -6.41
CA ALA A 140 -19.43 15.56 -6.93
C ALA A 140 -18.40 14.84 -6.03
N THR A 141 -17.38 14.27 -6.66
CA THR A 141 -16.24 13.70 -5.90
C THR A 141 -15.39 14.85 -5.34
N PRO A 142 -14.99 14.81 -4.05
CA PRO A 142 -14.09 15.81 -3.49
C PRO A 142 -12.86 16.03 -4.36
N LYS A 143 -12.50 17.29 -4.61
CA LYS A 143 -11.32 17.64 -5.41
C LYS A 143 -10.06 17.22 -4.68
N LEU A 144 -9.29 16.36 -5.32
CA LEU A 144 -8.01 15.90 -4.77
C LEU A 144 -6.90 16.82 -5.21
N HIS A 145 -6.21 17.43 -4.25
CA HIS A 145 -4.98 18.16 -4.53
C HIS A 145 -3.84 17.18 -4.79
N GLU A 146 -3.08 17.41 -5.83
CA GLU A 146 -1.85 16.68 -6.10
C GLU A 146 -0.83 17.03 -5.00
N LYS A 147 -0.28 16.00 -4.36
CA LYS A 147 0.79 16.18 -3.38
C LYS A 147 2.11 15.95 -4.10
N GLU A 148 3.10 16.77 -3.79
CA GLU A 148 4.47 16.52 -4.24
C GLU A 148 4.91 15.11 -3.91
N ILE A 149 5.68 14.51 -4.82
CA ILE A 149 6.20 13.17 -4.65
C ILE A 149 7.39 13.24 -3.71
N VAL A 150 7.16 12.90 -2.46
CA VAL A 150 8.22 12.76 -1.48
C VAL A 150 9.04 11.51 -1.81
N ARG A 151 10.34 11.68 -2.01
CA ARG A 151 11.32 10.62 -2.26
C ARG A 151 12.63 10.94 -1.55
N LEU A 152 13.51 9.96 -1.46
CA LEU A 152 14.89 10.16 -1.04
C LEU A 152 15.74 10.52 -2.26
N GLU A 153 16.69 11.44 -2.08
CA GLU A 153 17.73 11.69 -3.06
C GLU A 153 18.90 10.69 -2.87
N ASN A 154 19.79 10.56 -3.86
CA ASN A 154 20.84 9.54 -3.82
C ASN A 154 21.72 9.62 -2.56
N SER A 155 22.08 10.82 -2.12
CA SER A 155 22.84 11.01 -0.88
C SER A 155 22.06 10.57 0.37
N GLU A 156 20.75 10.81 0.40
CA GLU A 156 19.88 10.35 1.50
C GLU A 156 19.72 8.82 1.50
N VAL A 157 19.72 8.18 0.31
CA VAL A 157 19.71 6.72 0.18
C VAL A 157 20.99 6.12 0.76
N SER A 158 22.17 6.62 0.37
CA SER A 158 23.46 6.16 0.91
C SER A 158 23.50 6.34 2.43
N THR A 159 23.14 7.54 2.93
CA THR A 159 23.09 7.79 4.37
C THR A 159 22.12 6.88 5.10
N LEU A 160 20.98 6.49 4.46
CA LEU A 160 19.99 5.58 5.06
C LEU A 160 20.57 4.17 5.22
N LEU A 161 21.28 3.67 4.21
CA LEU A 161 21.95 2.38 4.24
C LEU A 161 23.09 2.37 5.26
N ASP A 162 23.93 3.41 5.30
CA ASP A 162 24.97 3.57 6.32
C ASP A 162 24.38 3.62 7.74
N THR A 163 23.27 4.35 7.92
CA THR A 163 22.62 4.45 9.23
C THR A 163 22.06 3.10 9.69
N VAL A 164 21.51 2.29 8.80
CA VAL A 164 21.00 0.98 9.18
C VAL A 164 22.10 -0.04 9.42
N GLU A 165 23.23 0.09 8.75
CA GLU A 165 24.37 -0.81 8.91
C GLU A 165 25.18 -0.49 10.18
N TYR A 166 25.51 0.79 10.39
CA TYR A 166 26.39 1.22 11.48
C TYR A 166 25.68 1.77 12.71
N GLY A 167 24.38 2.05 12.62
CA GLY A 167 23.59 2.58 13.74
C GLY A 167 23.83 4.05 14.07
N SER A 168 24.46 4.80 13.16
CA SER A 168 24.78 6.22 13.36
C SER A 168 23.52 7.06 13.63
N GLY A 169 23.57 7.89 14.70
CA GLY A 169 22.45 8.77 15.06
C GLY A 169 21.30 8.09 15.81
N LEU A 170 21.41 6.82 16.16
CA LEU A 170 20.45 6.15 17.03
C LEU A 170 20.65 6.59 18.50
N SER A 171 19.55 6.65 19.26
CA SER A 171 19.64 6.82 20.72
C SER A 171 20.16 5.54 21.38
N ASP A 172 20.73 5.65 22.60
CA ASP A 172 21.29 4.51 23.36
C ASP A 172 20.28 3.35 23.49
N HIS A 173 19.04 3.66 23.81
CA HIS A 173 17.96 2.67 23.87
C HIS A 173 17.70 1.98 22.50
N ALA A 174 17.76 2.73 21.40
CA ALA A 174 17.56 2.18 20.07
C ALA A 174 18.78 1.38 19.58
N SER A 175 19.98 1.70 20.06
CA SER A 175 21.24 1.01 19.73
C SER A 175 21.24 -0.42 20.22
N GLY A 176 20.80 -0.68 21.47
CA GLY A 176 20.74 -2.04 22.02
C GLY A 176 19.82 -3.00 21.27
N TYR A 177 18.78 -2.46 20.60
CA TYR A 177 17.93 -3.25 19.70
C TYR A 177 18.52 -3.34 18.29
N HIS A 178 19.26 -2.31 17.87
CA HIS A 178 19.87 -2.23 16.55
C HIS A 178 20.84 -3.40 16.33
N ASP A 179 21.73 -3.66 17.28
CA ASP A 179 22.71 -4.76 17.18
C ASP A 179 22.08 -6.12 16.90
N LYS A 180 20.86 -6.35 17.39
CA LYS A 180 20.11 -7.59 17.18
C LYS A 180 19.39 -7.63 15.84
N THR A 181 19.12 -6.47 15.23
CA THR A 181 18.24 -6.37 14.06
C THR A 181 18.92 -5.79 12.83
N LYS A 182 20.13 -5.25 12.95
CA LYS A 182 20.80 -4.51 11.88
C LYS A 182 20.92 -5.29 10.57
N ILE A 183 21.36 -6.54 10.62
CA ILE A 183 21.55 -7.36 9.41
C ILE A 183 20.20 -7.58 8.71
N ARG A 184 19.14 -7.91 9.46
CA ARG A 184 17.79 -8.02 8.92
C ARG A 184 17.28 -6.69 8.37
N ASP A 185 17.45 -5.62 9.13
CA ASP A 185 16.93 -4.30 8.79
C ASP A 185 17.65 -3.74 7.55
N THR A 186 18.96 -4.01 7.41
CA THR A 186 19.74 -3.73 6.20
C THR A 186 19.19 -4.51 5.01
N ALA A 187 19.01 -5.83 5.12
CA ALA A 187 18.45 -6.63 4.04
C ALA A 187 17.05 -6.15 3.60
N ILE A 188 16.20 -5.72 4.54
CA ILE A 188 14.87 -5.17 4.22
C ILE A 188 14.98 -3.86 3.46
N LEU A 189 15.82 -2.92 3.92
CA LEU A 189 15.94 -1.59 3.29
C LEU A 189 16.63 -1.68 1.92
N THR A 190 17.68 -2.49 1.80
CA THR A 190 18.39 -2.73 0.54
C THR A 190 17.44 -3.39 -0.47
N LEU A 191 16.62 -4.36 -0.05
CA LEU A 191 15.61 -4.98 -0.92
C LEU A 191 14.55 -3.97 -1.41
N PHE A 192 14.06 -3.06 -0.55
CA PHE A 192 13.14 -2.00 -0.98
C PHE A 192 13.78 -1.07 -2.01
N LEU A 193 15.01 -0.62 -1.74
CA LEU A 193 15.72 0.38 -2.55
C LEU A 193 16.29 -0.20 -3.83
N GLY A 194 16.61 -1.50 -3.87
CA GLY A 194 17.15 -2.16 -5.04
C GLY A 194 16.11 -2.83 -5.95
N THR A 195 14.84 -3.00 -5.50
CA THR A 195 13.84 -3.70 -6.31
C THR A 195 12.49 -3.00 -6.38
N GLY A 196 12.25 -2.03 -5.53
CA GLY A 196 10.96 -1.36 -5.43
C GLY A 196 9.80 -2.28 -5.02
N ILE A 197 10.04 -3.40 -4.35
CA ILE A 197 9.03 -4.35 -3.88
C ILE A 197 7.94 -3.65 -3.05
N ARG A 198 6.71 -4.14 -3.11
CA ARG A 198 5.64 -3.64 -2.21
C ARG A 198 5.78 -4.24 -0.82
N ILE A 199 5.47 -3.46 0.21
CA ILE A 199 5.54 -3.95 1.60
C ILE A 199 4.75 -5.24 1.84
N SER A 200 3.58 -5.39 1.21
CA SER A 200 2.77 -6.61 1.32
C SER A 200 3.39 -7.81 0.61
N GLU A 201 4.15 -7.58 -0.46
CA GLU A 201 4.90 -8.59 -1.18
C GLU A 201 6.11 -9.02 -0.33
N LEU A 202 6.88 -8.06 0.22
CA LEU A 202 8.03 -8.30 1.08
C LEU A 202 7.66 -9.16 2.31
N VAL A 203 6.60 -8.79 3.03
CA VAL A 203 6.13 -9.54 4.20
C VAL A 203 5.68 -10.95 3.83
N GLY A 204 5.19 -11.14 2.62
CA GLY A 204 4.75 -12.46 2.12
C GLY A 204 5.86 -13.37 1.62
N LEU A 205 7.12 -12.92 1.52
CA LEU A 205 8.24 -13.73 1.05
C LEU A 205 8.56 -14.86 2.03
N ASN A 206 8.96 -16.00 1.47
CA ASN A 206 9.54 -17.13 2.17
C ASN A 206 11.00 -17.32 1.73
N ASN A 207 11.77 -18.12 2.45
CA ASN A 207 13.16 -18.40 2.07
C ASN A 207 13.26 -18.94 0.64
N GLU A 208 12.39 -19.90 0.29
CA GLU A 208 12.30 -20.52 -1.03
C GLU A 208 11.85 -19.58 -2.16
N SER A 209 11.40 -18.37 -1.81
CA SER A 209 11.04 -17.37 -2.83
C SER A 209 12.26 -16.79 -3.53
N ILE A 210 13.46 -16.92 -2.93
CA ILE A 210 14.70 -16.31 -3.40
C ILE A 210 15.49 -17.33 -4.23
N ASP A 211 15.91 -16.92 -5.42
CA ASP A 211 16.81 -17.65 -6.29
C ASP A 211 18.12 -16.85 -6.45
N PHE A 212 19.12 -17.25 -5.70
CA PHE A 212 20.45 -16.62 -5.75
C PHE A 212 21.21 -16.96 -7.03
N SER A 213 20.87 -18.07 -7.72
CA SER A 213 21.54 -18.46 -8.96
C SER A 213 21.19 -17.53 -10.12
N ASN A 214 19.98 -16.96 -10.09
CA ASN A 214 19.46 -16.06 -11.11
C ASN A 214 19.26 -14.64 -10.59
N ASN A 215 19.72 -14.31 -9.40
CA ASN A 215 19.52 -13.01 -8.75
C ASN A 215 18.05 -12.54 -8.83
N SER A 216 17.12 -13.43 -8.50
CA SER A 216 15.69 -13.19 -8.66
C SER A 216 14.85 -13.71 -7.49
N PHE A 217 13.62 -13.26 -7.42
CA PHE A 217 12.66 -13.77 -6.46
C PHE A 217 11.22 -13.67 -6.98
N ILE A 218 10.37 -14.55 -6.49
CA ILE A 218 8.96 -14.62 -6.87
C ILE A 218 8.11 -13.91 -5.83
N VAL A 219 7.27 -12.99 -6.29
CA VAL A 219 6.27 -12.30 -5.46
C VAL A 219 4.85 -12.64 -5.88
N THR A 220 3.94 -12.71 -4.91
CA THR A 220 2.50 -12.81 -5.18
C THR A 220 1.89 -11.41 -5.20
N ARG A 221 1.44 -10.97 -6.36
CA ARG A 221 0.79 -9.68 -6.60
C ARG A 221 -0.71 -9.73 -6.28
N LYS A 222 -1.36 -8.56 -6.31
CA LYS A 222 -2.81 -8.45 -6.13
C LYS A 222 -3.55 -9.33 -7.14
N GLY A 223 -4.44 -10.18 -6.64
CA GLY A 223 -5.21 -11.14 -7.45
C GLY A 223 -4.58 -12.53 -7.56
N GLY A 224 -3.51 -12.81 -6.78
CA GLY A 224 -2.85 -14.13 -6.77
C GLY A 224 -1.84 -14.35 -7.89
N ASN A 225 -1.64 -13.38 -8.79
CA ASN A 225 -0.68 -13.50 -9.88
C ASN A 225 0.75 -13.47 -9.34
N HIS A 226 1.60 -14.37 -9.85
CA HIS A 226 3.02 -14.37 -9.55
C HIS A 226 3.77 -13.44 -10.51
N ALA A 227 4.83 -12.80 -10.00
CA ALA A 227 5.76 -12.03 -10.79
C ALA A 227 7.18 -12.29 -10.31
N ILE A 228 8.11 -12.36 -11.25
CA ILE A 228 9.54 -12.45 -10.97
C ILE A 228 10.09 -11.03 -10.89
N LEU A 229 10.86 -10.74 -9.86
CA LEU A 229 11.65 -9.53 -9.71
C LEU A 229 13.12 -9.91 -9.64
N TYR A 230 13.96 -9.06 -10.19
CA TYR A 230 15.41 -9.25 -10.20
C TYR A 230 16.06 -8.29 -9.21
N PHE A 231 17.22 -8.68 -8.68
CA PHE A 231 17.99 -7.87 -7.77
C PHE A 231 19.47 -7.83 -8.16
N SER A 232 20.19 -6.81 -7.70
CA SER A 232 21.63 -6.66 -7.86
C SER A 232 22.40 -7.53 -6.86
N ASP A 233 23.70 -7.71 -7.10
CA ASP A 233 24.57 -8.45 -6.18
C ASP A 233 24.55 -7.83 -4.77
N GLU A 234 24.53 -6.50 -4.64
CA GLU A 234 24.42 -5.81 -3.35
C GLU A 234 23.18 -6.24 -2.55
N VAL A 235 22.03 -6.38 -3.20
CA VAL A 235 20.80 -6.90 -2.57
C VAL A 235 20.96 -8.38 -2.22
N GLY A 236 21.60 -9.15 -3.12
CA GLY A 236 21.89 -10.56 -2.91
C GLY A 236 22.77 -10.78 -1.68
N ASP A 237 23.84 -10.02 -1.55
CA ASP A 237 24.77 -10.09 -0.40
C ASP A 237 24.07 -9.78 0.92
N ALA A 238 23.25 -8.72 0.94
CA ALA A 238 22.49 -8.35 2.13
C ALA A 238 21.48 -9.44 2.54
N LEU A 239 20.81 -10.07 1.56
CA LEU A 239 19.89 -11.18 1.81
C LEU A 239 20.62 -12.44 2.29
N ALA A 240 21.76 -12.77 1.68
CA ALA A 240 22.59 -13.92 2.04
C ALA A 240 23.12 -13.79 3.48
N ALA A 241 23.64 -12.63 3.84
CA ALA A 241 24.12 -12.34 5.19
C ALA A 241 23.00 -12.49 6.23
N TYR A 242 21.79 -12.03 5.93
CA TYR A 242 20.65 -12.20 6.83
C TYR A 242 20.21 -13.68 6.93
N LEU A 243 20.14 -14.40 5.82
CA LEU A 243 19.77 -15.81 5.82
C LEU A 243 20.78 -16.67 6.56
N GLU A 244 22.07 -16.38 6.45
CA GLU A 244 23.14 -17.04 7.22
C GLU A 244 22.98 -16.77 8.73
N GLN A 245 22.78 -15.51 9.14
CA GLN A 245 22.49 -15.18 10.54
C GLN A 245 21.26 -15.94 11.05
N LYS A 246 20.18 -15.96 10.26
CA LYS A 246 18.93 -16.66 10.61
C LYS A 246 19.12 -18.15 10.75
N LYS A 247 19.89 -18.78 9.87
CA LYS A 247 20.21 -20.22 9.90
C LYS A 247 20.99 -20.61 11.16
N ASN A 248 21.86 -19.72 11.63
CA ASN A 248 22.72 -19.95 12.79
C ASN A 248 22.05 -19.59 14.13
N ASP A 249 20.82 -19.05 14.12
CA ASP A 249 20.07 -18.74 15.35
C ASP A 249 19.21 -19.93 15.79
N PRO A 250 19.53 -20.61 16.90
CA PRO A 250 18.80 -21.78 17.36
C PRO A 250 17.37 -21.52 17.81
N LYS A 251 16.97 -20.26 17.92
CA LYS A 251 15.61 -19.87 18.31
C LYS A 251 14.67 -19.76 17.11
N VAL A 252 15.19 -19.83 15.90
CA VAL A 252 14.36 -19.79 14.69
C VAL A 252 13.60 -21.10 14.57
N PRO A 253 12.25 -21.06 14.49
CA PRO A 253 11.47 -22.29 14.33
C PRO A 253 11.80 -22.99 13.01
N ASP A 254 11.87 -24.30 13.06
CA ASP A 254 11.99 -25.16 11.88
C ASP A 254 10.60 -25.37 11.27
N GLU A 255 10.07 -24.33 10.62
CA GLU A 255 8.75 -24.31 10.00
C GLU A 255 8.89 -24.21 8.47
N GLU A 256 8.15 -25.05 7.76
CA GLU A 256 8.02 -24.99 6.30
C GLU A 256 6.57 -24.60 5.90
N PRO A 257 6.37 -23.55 5.10
CA PRO A 257 7.37 -22.65 4.50
C PRO A 257 7.91 -21.61 5.49
N ALA A 258 9.22 -21.48 5.57
CA ALA A 258 9.87 -20.54 6.47
C ALA A 258 9.72 -19.09 5.98
N PRO A 259 9.14 -18.17 6.76
CA PRO A 259 9.07 -16.76 6.38
C PRO A 259 10.47 -16.18 6.12
N LEU A 260 10.67 -15.41 5.06
CA LEU A 260 11.98 -14.80 4.80
C LEU A 260 12.38 -13.89 5.96
N PHE A 261 11.56 -12.90 6.32
CA PHE A 261 11.86 -11.96 7.40
C PHE A 261 11.10 -12.25 8.68
N LEU A 262 11.83 -12.33 9.79
CA LEU A 262 11.29 -12.60 11.12
C LEU A 262 11.25 -11.33 12.00
N SER A 263 10.24 -11.26 12.85
CA SER A 263 10.19 -10.31 13.96
C SER A 263 11.14 -10.73 15.09
N MET A 264 11.31 -9.88 16.11
CA MET A 264 12.04 -10.22 17.33
C MET A 264 11.40 -11.38 18.15
N GLN A 265 10.18 -11.79 17.78
CA GLN A 265 9.46 -12.92 18.39
C GLN A 265 9.55 -14.19 17.52
N TYR A 266 10.47 -14.21 16.56
CA TYR A 266 10.66 -15.34 15.63
C TYR A 266 9.40 -15.72 14.82
N ARG A 267 8.51 -14.77 14.60
CA ARG A 267 7.33 -14.93 13.74
C ARG A 267 7.52 -14.10 12.48
N ARG A 268 6.79 -14.40 11.41
CA ARG A 268 6.74 -13.57 10.20
C ARG A 268 6.61 -12.11 10.57
N ILE A 269 7.48 -11.25 10.01
CA ILE A 269 7.43 -9.82 10.24
C ILE A 269 6.09 -9.24 9.73
N THR A 270 5.52 -8.30 10.47
CA THR A 270 4.26 -7.68 10.08
C THR A 270 4.48 -6.41 9.26
N VAL A 271 3.49 -6.04 8.42
CA VAL A 271 3.49 -4.76 7.69
C VAL A 271 3.78 -3.59 8.63
N ARG A 272 3.16 -3.59 9.82
CA ARG A 272 3.36 -2.51 10.80
C ARG A 272 4.78 -2.46 11.36
N ALA A 273 5.41 -3.60 11.58
CA ALA A 273 6.79 -3.67 12.04
C ALA A 273 7.75 -3.09 10.98
N VAL A 274 7.54 -3.42 9.71
CA VAL A 274 8.32 -2.86 8.59
C VAL A 274 8.09 -1.36 8.43
N GLU A 275 6.85 -0.87 8.57
CA GLU A 275 6.57 0.57 8.56
C GLU A 275 7.31 1.32 9.67
N ASN A 276 7.32 0.75 10.88
CA ASN A 276 8.03 1.32 12.02
C ASN A 276 9.55 1.30 11.83
N LEU A 277 10.09 0.22 11.24
CA LEU A 277 11.50 0.10 10.88
C LEU A 277 11.90 1.21 9.90
N VAL A 278 11.20 1.34 8.78
CA VAL A 278 11.46 2.40 7.79
C VAL A 278 11.37 3.78 8.43
N LYS A 279 10.33 4.03 9.25
CA LYS A 279 10.18 5.30 9.95
C LYS A 279 11.32 5.59 10.93
N LYS A 280 11.83 4.57 11.64
CA LYS A 280 12.94 4.68 12.61
C LYS A 280 14.16 5.27 11.92
N TYR A 281 14.65 4.64 10.86
CA TYR A 281 15.87 5.06 10.19
C TYR A 281 15.67 6.33 9.33
N ALA A 282 14.55 6.42 8.61
CA ALA A 282 14.28 7.59 7.78
C ALA A 282 14.14 8.89 8.59
N LYS A 283 13.69 8.84 9.86
CA LYS A 283 13.61 10.02 10.72
C LYS A 283 14.98 10.59 11.07
N ILE A 284 16.04 9.76 11.10
CA ILE A 284 17.41 10.18 11.37
C ILE A 284 17.96 10.90 10.13
N VAL A 285 17.79 10.30 8.97
CA VAL A 285 18.39 10.76 7.71
C VAL A 285 17.63 11.95 7.12
N SER A 286 16.31 11.94 7.19
CA SER A 286 15.47 12.94 6.55
C SER A 286 14.29 13.29 7.45
N PRO A 287 14.50 14.01 8.57
CA PRO A 287 13.48 14.26 9.60
C PRO A 287 12.28 15.04 9.09
N LEU A 288 12.44 15.87 8.05
CA LEU A 288 11.39 16.69 7.46
C LEU A 288 10.54 15.93 6.44
N LYS A 289 11.03 14.80 5.90
CA LYS A 289 10.32 13.98 4.93
C LYS A 289 9.60 12.84 5.62
N LYS A 290 8.31 12.68 5.36
CA LYS A 290 7.57 11.51 5.83
C LYS A 290 7.83 10.32 4.91
N ILE A 291 8.93 9.63 5.12
CA ILE A 291 9.30 8.44 4.36
C ILE A 291 8.54 7.22 4.86
N THR A 292 8.05 6.41 3.93
CA THR A 292 7.30 5.17 4.15
C THR A 292 7.79 4.12 3.15
N PRO A 293 7.50 2.83 3.32
CA PRO A 293 7.85 1.81 2.32
C PRO A 293 7.40 2.15 0.90
N HIS A 294 6.23 2.78 0.75
CA HIS A 294 5.78 3.26 -0.56
C HIS A 294 6.67 4.37 -1.12
N LYS A 295 7.25 5.21 -0.27
CA LYS A 295 8.20 6.25 -0.69
C LYS A 295 9.56 5.68 -1.08
N LEU A 296 10.04 4.61 -0.41
CA LEU A 296 11.24 3.87 -0.84
C LEU A 296 11.02 3.26 -2.23
N ARG A 297 9.86 2.68 -2.49
CA ARG A 297 9.50 2.20 -3.82
C ARG A 297 9.44 3.34 -4.86
N SER A 298 8.93 4.53 -4.50
CA SER A 298 8.96 5.70 -5.37
C SER A 298 10.39 6.17 -5.63
N THR A 299 11.28 6.09 -4.62
CA THR A 299 12.72 6.38 -4.74
C THR A 299 13.36 5.45 -5.78
N TYR A 300 13.17 4.13 -5.63
CA TYR A 300 13.66 3.15 -6.61
C TYR A 300 13.14 3.42 -8.03
N GLY A 301 11.82 3.61 -8.17
CA GLY A 301 11.25 3.88 -9.50
C GLY A 301 11.74 5.19 -10.12
N THR A 302 12.10 6.20 -9.30
CA THR A 302 12.73 7.43 -9.76
C THR A 302 14.14 7.17 -10.26
N ALA A 303 14.95 6.42 -9.51
CA ALA A 303 16.30 6.03 -9.91
C ALA A 303 16.25 5.23 -11.22
N LEU A 304 15.40 4.22 -11.30
CA LEU A 304 15.22 3.40 -12.50
C LEU A 304 14.81 4.24 -13.72
N TYR A 305 13.93 5.23 -13.56
CA TYR A 305 13.54 6.12 -14.66
C TYR A 305 14.68 7.04 -15.08
N ARG A 306 15.47 7.55 -14.14
CA ARG A 306 16.66 8.37 -14.45
C ARG A 306 17.69 7.58 -15.28
N GLU A 307 17.90 6.31 -14.94
CA GLU A 307 18.86 5.45 -15.65
C GLU A 307 18.36 4.99 -17.02
N THR A 308 17.08 4.61 -17.12
CA THR A 308 16.55 4.01 -18.35
C THR A 308 15.91 5.02 -19.31
N GLY A 309 15.39 6.13 -18.81
CA GLY A 309 14.55 7.06 -19.57
C GLY A 309 13.21 6.48 -20.01
N ASP A 310 12.92 5.21 -19.70
CA ASP A 310 11.76 4.47 -20.18
C ASP A 310 10.71 4.27 -19.08
N ILE A 311 9.58 4.91 -19.26
CA ILE A 311 8.45 4.84 -18.33
C ILE A 311 7.75 3.47 -18.36
N TYR A 312 7.83 2.74 -19.48
CA TYR A 312 7.21 1.43 -19.62
C TYR A 312 8.00 0.38 -18.84
N ILE A 313 9.32 0.43 -18.89
CA ILE A 313 10.20 -0.42 -18.08
C ILE A 313 9.89 -0.18 -16.60
N VAL A 314 9.81 1.08 -16.16
CA VAL A 314 9.48 1.42 -14.77
C VAL A 314 8.09 0.91 -14.38
N ALA A 315 7.09 1.05 -15.25
CA ALA A 315 5.74 0.56 -14.99
C ALA A 315 5.70 -0.97 -14.87
N ASP A 316 6.40 -1.68 -15.73
CA ASP A 316 6.48 -3.15 -15.73
C ASP A 316 7.17 -3.68 -14.46
N VAL A 317 8.39 -3.22 -14.17
CA VAL A 317 9.15 -3.59 -12.97
C VAL A 317 8.34 -3.32 -11.70
N LEU A 318 7.75 -2.13 -11.60
CA LEU A 318 6.88 -1.78 -10.47
C LEU A 318 5.52 -2.52 -10.53
N GLY A 319 5.14 -3.17 -11.63
CA GLY A 319 3.85 -3.84 -11.80
C GLY A 319 2.65 -2.89 -11.64
N HIS A 320 2.72 -1.76 -12.34
CA HIS A 320 1.60 -0.84 -12.47
C HIS A 320 0.73 -1.28 -13.64
N LYS A 321 -0.56 -1.53 -13.40
CA LYS A 321 -1.51 -1.90 -14.46
C LYS A 321 -1.78 -0.76 -15.44
N ASP A 322 -1.64 0.49 -14.98
CA ASP A 322 -1.84 1.71 -15.77
C ASP A 322 -0.56 2.54 -15.77
N VAL A 323 0.05 2.67 -16.94
CA VAL A 323 1.25 3.48 -17.17
C VAL A 323 1.01 4.96 -16.86
N ASN A 324 -0.24 5.45 -16.99
CA ASN A 324 -0.56 6.83 -16.62
C ASN A 324 -0.34 7.10 -15.13
N THR A 325 -0.51 6.09 -14.26
CA THR A 325 -0.12 6.21 -12.85
C THR A 325 1.37 6.48 -12.70
N THR A 326 2.20 5.76 -13.46
CA THR A 326 3.66 5.94 -13.49
C THR A 326 4.01 7.30 -14.08
N ARG A 327 3.43 7.68 -15.22
CA ARG A 327 3.67 8.97 -15.89
C ARG A 327 3.41 10.16 -15.00
N LYS A 328 2.30 10.17 -14.25
CA LYS A 328 1.99 11.24 -13.30
C LYS A 328 3.04 11.36 -12.19
N HIS A 329 3.57 10.21 -11.72
CA HIS A 329 4.59 10.19 -10.68
C HIS A 329 5.96 10.71 -11.14
N TYR A 330 6.28 10.63 -12.45
CA TYR A 330 7.60 10.98 -12.98
C TYR A 330 7.58 12.18 -13.93
N ALA A 331 6.43 12.85 -14.09
CA ALA A 331 6.27 14.00 -14.99
C ALA A 331 7.26 15.14 -14.71
N ALA A 332 7.58 15.41 -13.44
CA ALA A 332 8.56 16.43 -13.05
C ALA A 332 9.99 16.09 -13.49
N ILE A 333 10.35 14.80 -13.56
CA ILE A 333 11.68 14.32 -14.00
C ILE A 333 11.81 14.41 -15.52
N THR A 334 10.69 14.40 -16.23
CA THR A 334 10.67 14.49 -17.70
C THR A 334 11.28 15.80 -18.20
N GLU A 335 11.26 16.85 -17.39
CA GLU A 335 11.83 18.16 -17.76
C GLU A 335 13.35 18.16 -17.70
N ASP A 336 13.94 17.53 -16.69
CA ASP A 336 15.41 17.35 -16.60
C ASP A 336 15.90 16.42 -17.72
N ASN A 337 15.13 15.37 -18.03
CA ASN A 337 15.42 14.46 -19.15
C ASN A 337 15.28 15.16 -20.49
N ARG A 338 14.28 16.06 -20.69
CA ARG A 338 14.16 16.87 -21.92
C ARG A 338 15.37 17.76 -22.15
N ARG A 339 15.89 18.37 -21.10
CA ARG A 339 17.14 19.17 -21.18
C ARG A 339 18.34 18.30 -21.56
N SER A 340 18.49 17.14 -20.91
CA SER A 340 19.61 16.24 -21.20
C SER A 340 19.57 15.60 -22.60
N VAL A 341 18.37 15.47 -23.18
CA VAL A 341 18.18 14.92 -24.54
C VAL A 341 18.33 16.02 -25.61
N ALA A 342 18.09 17.28 -25.30
CA ALA A 342 18.29 18.37 -26.25
C ALA A 342 19.74 18.42 -26.79
N ASP A 343 20.71 18.14 -25.95
CA ASP A 343 22.14 18.11 -26.34
C ASP A 343 22.56 16.85 -27.11
N LYS A 344 21.70 15.82 -27.18
CA LYS A 344 22.00 14.57 -27.91
C LYS A 344 21.69 14.66 -29.40
N VAL A 345 20.89 15.62 -29.81
CA VAL A 345 20.59 15.87 -31.24
C VAL A 345 21.66 16.80 -31.79
N ARG A 346 22.69 16.22 -32.39
CA ARG A 346 23.74 16.99 -33.09
C ARG A 346 23.26 17.30 -34.50
N LEU A 347 23.17 18.58 -34.83
CA LEU A 347 22.99 19.02 -36.22
C LEU A 347 24.35 18.92 -36.93
N HIS A 348 24.55 17.91 -37.77
CA HIS A 348 25.72 17.86 -38.65
C HIS A 348 25.52 18.94 -39.73
N ARG A 349 26.16 20.11 -39.55
CA ARG A 349 26.41 21.01 -40.65
C ARG A 349 27.75 20.58 -41.28
N PRO A 350 27.84 20.41 -42.61
CA PRO A 350 29.13 20.31 -43.28
C PRO A 350 29.90 21.58 -42.97
N ILE A 351 31.11 21.47 -42.49
CA ILE A 351 32.06 22.59 -42.38
C ILE A 351 32.50 22.81 -43.80
N ASP A 352 32.13 23.93 -44.42
CA ASP A 352 32.76 24.38 -45.67
C ASP A 352 34.22 24.62 -45.31
N GLU A 353 35.12 23.75 -45.81
CA GLU A 353 36.53 23.97 -45.78
C GLU A 353 36.84 25.06 -46.86
N ASP A 354 37.16 26.29 -46.45
CA ASP A 354 37.84 27.30 -47.26
C ASP A 354 39.35 27.08 -47.21
#